data_68da62a75c39262a685afee15e0ea9d0
#
_entry.id   68da62a75c39262a685afee15e0ea9d0
#
_cell.length_a   1.000
_cell.length_b   1.000
_cell.length_c   1.000
_cell.angle_alpha   90.00
_cell.angle_beta   90.00
_cell.angle_gamma   90.00
#
_symmetry.space_group_name_H-M   'P 1'
#
loop_
_entity.id
_entity.type
_entity.pdbx_description
1 polymer ?
#
loop_
_entity_poly.entity_id
_entity_poly.type
_entity_poly.pdbx_seq_one_letter_code
_entity_poly.pdbx_strand_id
1 'polypeptide(L)'
;MKSFISVIITLFSIVASANAFMSVSSSSCLRSSALGMTILTHNGKKKNFKAGSPMKKAASGLGIKPRYSCKKGDCNSCALSVGGQRIKACVGKVPPEPRLKSLQEKGLEVR
;
A
#
# COMPACT_ATOMS: atom_id res chain seq x y z
N MET A 1 -39.24 32.99 -37.04
CA MET A 1 -38.99 32.08 -35.91
C MET A 1 -38.24 30.79 -36.29
N LYS A 2 -38.03 30.48 -37.55
CA LYS A 2 -37.28 29.26 -37.97
C LYS A 2 -35.75 29.44 -38.00
N SER A 3 -35.25 30.67 -37.98
CA SER A 3 -33.83 30.97 -38.14
C SER A 3 -33.03 30.83 -36.83
N PHE A 4 -33.65 31.05 -35.69
CA PHE A 4 -32.96 30.98 -34.40
C PHE A 4 -32.70 29.55 -33.91
N ILE A 5 -33.55 28.60 -34.28
CA ILE A 5 -33.41 27.20 -33.90
C ILE A 5 -32.20 26.57 -34.60
N SER A 6 -31.97 26.98 -35.86
CA SER A 6 -30.80 26.45 -36.63
C SER A 6 -29.47 26.89 -36.05
N VAL A 7 -29.38 28.11 -35.54
CA VAL A 7 -28.17 28.65 -34.93
C VAL A 7 -27.85 27.97 -33.59
N ILE A 8 -28.87 27.64 -32.81
CA ILE A 8 -28.70 26.95 -31.51
C ILE A 8 -28.22 25.54 -31.75
N ILE A 9 -28.72 24.84 -32.75
CA ILE A 9 -28.30 23.46 -33.07
C ILE A 9 -26.85 23.44 -33.56
N THR A 10 -26.42 24.42 -34.34
CA THR A 10 -25.02 24.47 -34.79
C THR A 10 -24.06 24.85 -33.68
N LEU A 11 -24.45 25.69 -32.72
CA LEU A 11 -23.62 26.01 -31.55
C LEU A 11 -23.48 24.82 -30.58
N PHE A 12 -24.53 23.99 -30.48
CA PHE A 12 -24.48 22.81 -29.61
C PHE A 12 -23.59 21.71 -30.17
N SER A 13 -23.43 21.66 -31.51
CA SER A 13 -22.61 20.68 -32.21
C SER A 13 -21.08 20.91 -32.03
N ILE A 14 -20.69 22.16 -31.75
CA ILE A 14 -19.26 22.53 -31.60
C ILE A 14 -18.73 22.21 -30.19
N VAL A 15 -19.61 22.20 -29.20
CA VAL A 15 -19.21 21.90 -27.80
C VAL A 15 -19.02 20.41 -27.56
N ALA A 16 -19.62 19.55 -28.38
CA ALA A 16 -19.53 18.09 -28.21
C ALA A 16 -18.21 17.47 -28.69
N SER A 17 -17.36 18.19 -29.42
CA SER A 17 -16.12 17.63 -29.98
C SER A 17 -14.86 17.87 -29.14
N ALA A 18 -14.94 18.55 -28.01
CA ALA A 18 -13.78 18.93 -27.22
C ALA A 18 -13.44 17.95 -26.07
N ASN A 19 -14.20 16.88 -25.86
CA ASN A 19 -14.02 15.97 -24.73
C ASN A 19 -13.42 14.61 -25.07
N ALA A 20 -12.86 14.42 -26.25
CA ALA A 20 -12.31 13.14 -26.70
C ALA A 20 -10.79 13.05 -26.67
N PHE A 21 -10.11 13.87 -25.87
CA PHE A 21 -8.68 13.70 -25.65
C PHE A 21 -8.34 13.69 -24.15
N MET A 22 -9.02 12.80 -23.42
CA MET A 22 -8.44 12.31 -22.20
C MET A 22 -7.39 11.28 -22.61
N SER A 23 -6.14 11.76 -22.78
CA SER A 23 -4.98 10.89 -22.84
C SER A 23 -5.03 10.04 -21.57
N VAL A 24 -5.23 8.75 -21.77
CA VAL A 24 -4.80 7.75 -20.81
C VAL A 24 -3.29 7.96 -20.66
N SER A 25 -2.90 8.87 -19.78
CA SER A 25 -1.59 8.80 -19.22
C SER A 25 -1.56 7.48 -18.47
N SER A 26 -0.99 6.46 -19.12
CA SER A 26 -0.42 5.34 -18.44
C SER A 26 0.45 5.94 -17.34
N SER A 27 -0.15 6.06 -16.15
CA SER A 27 0.59 6.31 -14.95
C SER A 27 1.52 5.11 -14.81
N SER A 28 2.70 5.24 -15.46
CA SER A 28 3.86 4.52 -15.00
C SER A 28 3.82 4.68 -13.50
N CYS A 29 3.59 3.56 -12.83
CA CYS A 29 3.68 3.45 -11.39
C CYS A 29 5.10 3.86 -11.02
N LEU A 30 5.36 5.16 -11.01
CA LEU A 30 6.41 5.70 -10.18
C LEU A 30 6.03 5.22 -8.79
N ARG A 31 6.66 4.13 -8.40
CA ARG A 31 6.77 3.74 -7.02
C ARG A 31 7.41 4.93 -6.33
N SER A 32 6.61 5.95 -6.07
CA SER A 32 6.95 6.90 -5.05
C SER A 32 7.16 6.02 -3.83
N SER A 33 8.42 5.87 -3.47
CA SER A 33 8.85 5.38 -2.18
C SER A 33 8.38 6.44 -1.19
N ALA A 34 7.07 6.64 -1.11
CA ALA A 34 6.46 7.29 0.02
C ALA A 34 6.96 6.44 1.18
N LEU A 35 7.84 7.02 1.99
CA LEU A 35 8.39 6.40 3.19
C LEU A 35 7.23 6.21 4.16
N GLY A 36 6.29 5.35 3.77
CA GLY A 36 5.11 5.02 4.52
C GLY A 36 5.55 4.42 5.84
N MET A 37 4.98 4.92 6.91
CA MET A 37 5.15 4.34 8.24
C MET A 37 4.06 3.31 8.43
N THR A 38 4.42 2.05 8.63
CA THR A 38 3.48 0.96 8.90
C THR A 38 3.37 0.74 10.40
N ILE A 39 2.15 0.73 10.90
CA ILE A 39 1.86 0.42 12.29
C ILE A 39 1.80 -1.10 12.45
N LEU A 40 2.70 -1.66 13.25
CA LEU A 40 2.67 -3.07 13.64
C LEU A 40 2.18 -3.19 15.07
N THR A 41 1.31 -4.16 15.30
CA THR A 41 0.70 -4.42 16.62
C THR A 41 1.02 -5.84 17.07
N HIS A 42 1.46 -5.99 18.32
CA HIS A 42 1.68 -7.30 18.95
C HIS A 42 1.36 -7.21 20.44
N ASN A 43 0.48 -8.10 20.93
CA ASN A 43 0.05 -8.14 22.34
C ASN A 43 -0.37 -6.75 22.88
N GLY A 44 -1.14 -5.99 22.11
CA GLY A 44 -1.58 -4.64 22.48
C GLY A 44 -0.53 -3.53 22.36
N LYS A 45 0.73 -3.86 22.07
CA LYS A 45 1.79 -2.88 21.82
C LYS A 45 1.76 -2.46 20.36
N LYS A 46 1.60 -1.18 20.11
CA LYS A 46 1.64 -0.58 18.77
C LYS A 46 2.96 0.15 18.58
N LYS A 47 3.65 -0.08 17.47
CA LYS A 47 4.84 0.67 17.08
C LYS A 47 4.84 0.96 15.59
N ASN A 48 5.34 2.14 15.25
CA ASN A 48 5.48 2.58 13.87
C ASN A 48 6.87 2.15 13.35
N PHE A 49 6.87 1.53 12.19
CA PHE A 49 8.09 1.13 11.49
C PHE A 49 8.07 1.66 10.08
N LYS A 50 9.23 2.01 9.57
CA LYS A 50 9.39 2.44 8.18
C LYS A 50 9.17 1.24 7.27
N ALA A 51 8.31 1.39 6.27
CA ALA A 51 8.12 0.37 5.23
C ALA A 51 9.46 -0.01 4.58
N GLY A 52 9.67 -1.30 4.33
CA GLY A 52 10.93 -1.80 3.79
C GLY A 52 12.06 -1.98 4.81
N SER A 53 11.88 -1.59 6.08
CA SER A 53 12.86 -1.88 7.13
C SER A 53 12.94 -3.40 7.39
N PRO A 54 14.09 -3.92 7.88
CA PRO A 54 14.23 -5.34 8.13
C PRO A 54 13.28 -5.82 9.22
N MET A 55 12.52 -6.88 8.95
CA MET A 55 11.51 -7.44 9.86
C MET A 55 12.12 -7.90 11.18
N LYS A 56 13.40 -8.28 11.18
CA LYS A 56 14.15 -8.63 12.39
C LYS A 56 14.15 -7.49 13.42
N LYS A 57 14.40 -6.25 12.99
CA LYS A 57 14.36 -5.06 13.87
C LYS A 57 12.95 -4.76 14.36
N ALA A 58 11.96 -4.92 13.50
CA ALA A 58 10.57 -4.71 13.84
C ALA A 58 10.10 -5.74 14.91
N ALA A 59 10.40 -7.00 14.73
CA ALA A 59 10.09 -8.06 15.69
C ALA A 59 10.74 -7.81 17.07
N SER A 60 12.02 -7.47 17.09
CA SER A 60 12.72 -7.12 18.34
C SER A 60 12.11 -5.90 19.02
N GLY A 61 11.71 -4.88 18.24
CA GLY A 61 11.04 -3.69 18.75
C GLY A 61 9.68 -3.97 19.38
N LEU A 62 8.95 -4.97 18.91
CA LEU A 62 7.67 -5.44 19.46
C LEU A 62 7.84 -6.45 20.61
N GLY A 63 9.08 -6.88 20.90
CA GLY A 63 9.37 -7.87 21.93
C GLY A 63 9.19 -9.33 21.47
N ILE A 64 9.04 -9.54 20.16
CA ILE A 64 8.93 -10.88 19.57
C ILE A 64 10.34 -11.44 19.39
N LYS A 65 10.58 -12.64 19.87
CA LYS A 65 11.87 -13.37 19.74
C LYS A 65 11.67 -14.60 18.86
N PRO A 66 11.65 -14.47 17.52
CA PRO A 66 11.52 -15.63 16.66
C PRO A 66 12.77 -16.51 16.72
N ARG A 67 12.59 -17.82 16.52
CA ARG A 67 13.72 -18.76 16.47
C ARG A 67 14.42 -18.64 15.12
N TYR A 68 15.65 -18.21 15.12
CA TYR A 68 16.48 -18.12 13.93
C TYR A 68 17.36 -19.36 13.78
N SER A 69 16.94 -20.34 12.98
CA SER A 69 17.75 -21.54 12.72
C SER A 69 18.77 -21.33 11.60
N CYS A 70 18.29 -21.03 10.38
CA CYS A 70 19.16 -20.97 9.21
C CYS A 70 19.73 -19.57 8.91
N LYS A 71 19.06 -18.49 9.33
CA LYS A 71 19.38 -17.08 9.04
C LYS A 71 19.41 -16.70 7.54
N LYS A 72 19.34 -17.68 6.62
CA LYS A 72 19.37 -17.50 5.15
C LYS A 72 17.98 -17.43 4.51
N GLY A 73 16.93 -17.80 5.24
CA GLY A 73 15.57 -17.80 4.74
C GLY A 73 15.05 -19.16 4.23
N ASP A 74 15.86 -20.20 4.30
CA ASP A 74 15.47 -21.54 3.81
C ASP A 74 14.45 -22.22 4.71
N CYS A 75 14.63 -22.12 6.03
CA CYS A 75 13.69 -22.68 7.00
C CYS A 75 12.50 -21.74 7.28
N ASN A 76 11.46 -22.30 7.89
CA ASN A 76 10.29 -21.53 8.32
C ASN A 76 10.28 -21.22 9.83
N SER A 77 11.37 -21.51 10.56
CA SER A 77 11.44 -21.34 12.01
C SER A 77 11.24 -19.90 12.49
N CYS A 78 11.57 -18.92 11.66
CA CYS A 78 11.40 -17.49 11.95
C CYS A 78 10.22 -16.85 11.21
N ALA A 79 9.27 -17.66 10.71
CA ALA A 79 8.11 -17.13 10.03
C ALA A 79 7.16 -16.48 11.04
N LEU A 80 6.79 -15.22 10.76
CA LEU A 80 5.82 -14.45 11.51
C LEU A 80 4.62 -14.17 10.60
N SER A 81 3.43 -14.18 11.16
CA SER A 81 2.22 -13.76 10.46
C SER A 81 2.02 -12.26 10.68
N VAL A 82 2.03 -11.50 9.62
CA VAL A 82 1.82 -10.03 9.65
C VAL A 82 0.60 -9.70 8.80
N GLY A 83 -0.47 -9.29 9.44
CA GLY A 83 -1.73 -8.98 8.73
C GLY A 83 -2.26 -10.15 7.89
N GLY A 84 -2.03 -11.39 8.30
CA GLY A 84 -2.43 -12.60 7.57
C GLY A 84 -1.40 -13.12 6.56
N GLN A 85 -0.34 -12.39 6.28
CA GLN A 85 0.76 -12.84 5.43
C GLN A 85 1.89 -13.43 6.26
N ARG A 86 2.47 -14.54 5.80
CA ARG A 86 3.66 -15.13 6.43
C ARG A 86 4.92 -14.48 5.90
N ILE A 87 5.69 -13.87 6.77
CA ILE A 87 6.96 -13.19 6.45
C ILE A 87 8.06 -13.81 7.30
N LYS A 88 9.16 -14.21 6.66
CA LYS A 88 10.34 -14.74 7.37
C LYS A 88 11.12 -13.58 7.99
N ALA A 89 11.24 -13.54 9.31
CA ALA A 89 11.87 -12.42 10.01
C ALA A 89 13.36 -12.25 9.68
N CYS A 90 14.06 -13.30 9.27
CA CYS A 90 15.48 -13.25 8.96
C CYS A 90 15.82 -12.49 7.67
N VAL A 91 14.97 -12.59 6.64
CA VAL A 91 15.17 -11.97 5.31
C VAL A 91 14.05 -11.03 4.91
N GLY A 92 12.91 -11.09 5.59
CA GLY A 92 11.74 -10.30 5.29
C GLY A 92 11.90 -8.82 5.63
N LYS A 93 11.09 -8.01 4.96
CA LYS A 93 10.98 -6.57 5.19
C LYS A 93 9.59 -6.24 5.70
N VAL A 94 9.47 -5.14 6.43
CA VAL A 94 8.18 -4.62 6.87
C VAL A 94 7.34 -4.28 5.63
N PRO A 95 6.11 -4.82 5.53
CA PRO A 95 5.25 -4.55 4.39
C PRO A 95 4.88 -3.06 4.33
N PRO A 96 4.55 -2.55 3.14
CA PRO A 96 4.04 -1.19 3.00
C PRO A 96 2.70 -1.04 3.72
N GLU A 97 2.34 0.18 4.01
CA GLU A 97 1.10 0.52 4.67
C GLU A 97 -0.12 -0.09 3.93
N PRO A 98 -1.06 -0.73 4.65
CA PRO A 98 -2.24 -1.28 4.03
C PRO A 98 -3.13 -0.18 3.46
N ARG A 99 -3.78 -0.44 2.32
CA ARG A 99 -4.66 0.54 1.67
C ARG A 99 -5.98 0.79 2.41
N LEU A 100 -6.40 -0.15 3.26
CA LEU A 100 -7.63 -0.04 4.02
C LEU A 100 -7.42 0.83 5.27
N LYS A 101 -8.14 1.92 5.38
CA LYS A 101 -8.05 2.86 6.52
C LYS A 101 -8.25 2.16 7.87
N SER A 102 -9.16 1.19 7.96
CA SER A 102 -9.39 0.42 9.18
C SER A 102 -8.16 -0.38 9.65
N LEU A 103 -7.34 -0.86 8.71
CA LEU A 103 -6.10 -1.57 9.01
C LEU A 103 -4.95 -0.59 9.31
N GLN A 104 -5.00 0.62 8.78
CA GLN A 104 -4.03 1.68 9.10
C GLN A 104 -4.19 2.11 10.57
N GLU A 105 -5.42 2.30 11.04
CA GLU A 105 -5.70 2.68 12.43
C GLU A 105 -5.44 1.56 13.44
N LYS A 106 -5.86 0.34 13.11
CA LYS A 106 -5.66 -0.83 13.99
C LYS A 106 -4.22 -1.31 13.99
N GLY A 107 -3.50 -1.11 12.88
CA GLY A 107 -2.18 -1.68 12.63
C GLY A 107 -2.24 -3.13 12.16
N LEU A 108 -1.14 -3.61 11.59
CA LEU A 108 -0.99 -5.01 11.17
C LEU A 108 -0.61 -5.86 12.38
N GLU A 109 -1.46 -6.82 12.71
CA GLU A 109 -1.19 -7.74 13.83
C GLU A 109 -0.04 -8.70 13.45
N VAL A 110 0.92 -8.83 14.36
CA VAL A 110 2.06 -9.74 14.25
C VAL A 110 1.89 -10.88 15.24
N ARG A 111 1.89 -12.11 14.71
CA ARG A 111 1.79 -13.36 15.49
C ARG A 111 2.94 -14.29 15.16
#